data_93d623567bc2db70baddcf8c8900e348
#
_entry.id   93d623567bc2db70baddcf8c8900e348
#
_cell.length_a   1.000
_cell.length_b   1.000
_cell.length_c   1.000
_cell.angle_alpha   90.00
_cell.angle_beta   90.00
_cell.angle_gamma   90.00
#
_symmetry.space_group_name_H-M   'P 1'
#
loop_
_entity.id
_entity.type
_entity.pdbx_description
1 polymer ?
#
loop_
_entity_poly.entity_id
_entity_poly.type
_entity_poly.pdbx_seq_one_letter_code
_entity_poly.pdbx_strand_id
1 'polypeptide(L)'
;GPDFWQGKENPLFIESQNLCAAWKKYAIEKDNLSVRVGRWNIPGEPIVILVDFQPFFAQKNEIYAEMWEHYQVDSLHAYGDYDEASMFAYATGKVVESFYRYNLTETDKVVFQAHEWMTGMAALYLQTAVPEIATIFTTHATSIGRSIAGNNKPLYDYLFAYNGDQMAQELNMESKHSIEKQTAHYVDCFTTVSEITNNECKELLDKPADVVLMNGFEDDFVPKGSTFTGKRKRARSTMLRVANSLLGQEFDEDTLII
;
A
#
# COMPACT_ATOMS: atom_id res chain seq x y z
N GLY A 1 -5.46 6.70 -9.94
CA GLY A 1 -4.10 6.62 -10.44
C GLY A 1 -4.02 6.83 -11.95
N PRO A 2 -2.81 6.90 -12.51
CA PRO A 2 -2.63 7.06 -13.95
C PRO A 2 -3.40 6.03 -14.79
N ASP A 3 -3.62 4.84 -14.27
CA ASP A 3 -4.35 3.77 -14.96
C ASP A 3 -5.85 4.01 -15.06
N PHE A 4 -6.42 4.83 -14.19
CA PHE A 4 -7.83 5.20 -14.28
C PHE A 4 -8.13 6.04 -15.54
N TRP A 5 -7.27 7.01 -15.82
CA TRP A 5 -7.44 8.00 -16.89
C TRP A 5 -6.83 7.58 -18.23
N GLN A 6 -5.81 6.74 -18.18
CA GLN A 6 -5.21 6.24 -19.41
C GLN A 6 -6.19 5.29 -20.11
N GLY A 7 -7.11 5.81 -20.90
CA GLY A 7 -8.07 5.06 -21.71
C GLY A 7 -7.44 4.05 -22.68
N LYS A 8 -6.14 3.78 -22.52
CA LYS A 8 -5.40 2.71 -23.15
C LYS A 8 -5.58 1.43 -22.36
N GLU A 9 -5.74 0.34 -23.06
CA GLU A 9 -5.78 -1.01 -22.51
C GLU A 9 -4.51 -1.24 -21.68
N ASN A 10 -4.65 -1.18 -20.36
CA ASN A 10 -3.64 -1.76 -19.51
C ASN A 10 -3.76 -3.27 -19.63
N PRO A 11 -2.76 -4.00 -20.14
CA PRO A 11 -2.87 -5.43 -20.37
C PRO A 11 -3.10 -6.25 -19.10
N LEU A 12 -2.90 -5.64 -17.93
CA LEU A 12 -3.16 -6.25 -16.63
C LEU A 12 -4.58 -6.02 -16.13
N PHE A 13 -5.28 -4.96 -16.55
CA PHE A 13 -6.64 -4.66 -16.10
C PHE A 13 -7.66 -4.98 -17.19
N ILE A 14 -8.52 -5.98 -16.93
CA ILE A 14 -9.63 -6.36 -17.81
C ILE A 14 -10.91 -5.78 -17.22
N GLU A 15 -11.39 -4.68 -17.79
CA GLU A 15 -12.62 -4.02 -17.36
C GLU A 15 -13.86 -4.86 -17.67
N SER A 16 -14.81 -4.90 -16.73
CA SER A 16 -16.09 -5.58 -16.88
C SER A 16 -17.24 -4.61 -16.77
N GLN A 17 -18.11 -4.63 -17.77
CA GLN A 17 -19.34 -3.83 -17.74
C GLN A 17 -20.40 -4.42 -16.78
N ASN A 18 -20.37 -5.73 -16.57
CA ASN A 18 -21.39 -6.46 -15.82
C ASN A 18 -21.04 -6.65 -14.34
N LEU A 19 -19.75 -6.65 -14.00
CA LEU A 19 -19.30 -6.87 -12.63
C LEU A 19 -19.70 -5.67 -11.75
N CYS A 20 -20.46 -5.93 -10.70
CA CYS A 20 -21.00 -4.92 -9.77
C CYS A 20 -21.77 -3.77 -10.47
N ALA A 21 -22.42 -4.03 -11.61
CA ALA A 21 -23.01 -2.99 -12.46
C ALA A 21 -24.03 -2.11 -11.72
N ALA A 22 -24.89 -2.70 -10.88
CA ALA A 22 -25.91 -1.96 -10.12
C ALA A 22 -25.27 -1.04 -9.08
N TRP A 23 -24.28 -1.55 -8.32
CA TRP A 23 -23.52 -0.73 -7.38
C TRP A 23 -22.70 0.36 -8.10
N LYS A 24 -22.03 0.04 -9.19
CA LYS A 24 -21.25 1.02 -9.97
C LYS A 24 -22.13 2.21 -10.39
N LYS A 25 -23.34 1.95 -10.85
CA LYS A 25 -24.31 3.01 -11.17
C LYS A 25 -24.68 3.83 -9.93
N TYR A 26 -24.95 3.17 -8.82
CA TYR A 26 -25.26 3.83 -7.54
C TYR A 26 -24.10 4.70 -7.06
N ALA A 27 -22.88 4.19 -7.04
CA ALA A 27 -21.68 4.92 -6.64
C ALA A 27 -21.49 6.22 -7.43
N ILE A 28 -21.72 6.18 -8.75
CA ILE A 28 -21.64 7.36 -9.62
C ILE A 28 -22.78 8.34 -9.34
N GLU A 29 -24.04 7.86 -9.31
CA GLU A 29 -25.24 8.72 -9.28
C GLU A 29 -25.57 9.26 -7.88
N LYS A 30 -25.23 8.53 -6.82
CA LYS A 30 -25.57 8.87 -5.44
C LYS A 30 -24.42 9.32 -4.60
N ASP A 31 -23.27 8.66 -4.75
CA ASP A 31 -22.10 8.94 -3.93
C ASP A 31 -21.07 9.81 -4.66
N ASN A 32 -21.34 10.16 -5.93
CA ASN A 32 -20.45 10.98 -6.77
C ASN A 32 -19.04 10.39 -6.88
N LEU A 33 -18.94 9.05 -6.93
CA LEU A 33 -17.70 8.31 -7.05
C LEU A 33 -17.52 7.81 -8.49
N SER A 34 -16.45 8.21 -9.15
CA SER A 34 -16.07 7.65 -10.46
C SER A 34 -15.25 6.39 -10.25
N VAL A 35 -15.82 5.24 -10.62
CA VAL A 35 -15.17 3.94 -10.46
C VAL A 35 -15.16 3.11 -11.74
N ARG A 36 -14.12 2.31 -11.93
CA ARG A 36 -14.05 1.26 -12.95
C ARG A 36 -13.85 -0.08 -12.26
N VAL A 37 -14.58 -1.10 -12.69
CA VAL A 37 -14.56 -2.43 -12.07
C VAL A 37 -14.13 -3.46 -13.10
N GLY A 38 -13.25 -4.35 -12.71
CA GLY A 38 -12.71 -5.40 -13.57
C GLY A 38 -11.98 -6.46 -12.79
N ARG A 39 -11.02 -7.11 -13.46
CA ARG A 39 -10.13 -8.10 -12.86
C ARG A 39 -8.69 -7.85 -13.29
N TRP A 40 -7.75 -8.17 -12.40
CA TRP A 40 -6.36 -8.29 -12.81
C TRP A 40 -6.14 -9.58 -13.62
N ASN A 41 -5.46 -9.47 -14.76
CA ASN A 41 -5.03 -10.61 -15.57
C ASN A 41 -3.76 -11.26 -15.00
N ILE A 42 -3.89 -11.79 -13.80
CA ILE A 42 -2.86 -12.51 -13.05
C ILE A 42 -3.48 -13.78 -12.46
N PRO A 43 -2.70 -14.75 -11.96
CA PRO A 43 -3.23 -15.93 -11.27
C PRO A 43 -4.23 -15.53 -10.18
N GLY A 44 -5.39 -16.23 -10.14
CA GLY A 44 -6.50 -15.93 -9.23
C GLY A 44 -7.48 -14.86 -9.73
N GLU A 45 -7.16 -14.11 -10.78
CA GLU A 45 -8.02 -13.10 -11.40
C GLU A 45 -8.82 -12.25 -10.40
N PRO A 46 -8.16 -11.61 -9.42
CA PRO A 46 -8.85 -10.87 -8.37
C PRO A 46 -9.69 -9.72 -8.94
N ILE A 47 -10.82 -9.47 -8.30
CA ILE A 47 -11.64 -8.29 -8.61
C ILE A 47 -10.87 -7.04 -8.24
N VAL A 48 -10.93 -6.04 -9.10
CA VAL A 48 -10.27 -4.75 -8.94
C VAL A 48 -11.28 -3.62 -9.15
N ILE A 49 -11.24 -2.66 -8.26
CA ILE A 49 -11.97 -1.40 -8.37
C ILE A 49 -10.93 -0.28 -8.47
N LEU A 50 -10.90 0.41 -9.59
CA LEU A 50 -10.12 1.63 -9.77
C LEU A 50 -11.01 2.82 -9.43
N VAL A 51 -10.48 3.78 -8.69
CA VAL A 51 -11.20 5.01 -8.31
C VAL A 51 -10.50 6.25 -8.86
N ASP A 52 -11.29 7.18 -9.37
CA ASP A 52 -10.82 8.53 -9.64
C ASP A 52 -10.80 9.35 -8.35
N PHE A 53 -9.62 9.65 -7.87
CA PHE A 53 -9.42 10.42 -6.64
C PHE A 53 -9.15 11.91 -6.89
N GLN A 54 -9.03 12.34 -8.14
CA GLN A 54 -8.75 13.74 -8.47
C GLN A 54 -9.79 14.74 -7.92
N PRO A 55 -11.10 14.45 -7.91
CA PRO A 55 -12.09 15.35 -7.34
C PRO A 55 -11.88 15.68 -5.87
N PHE A 56 -11.25 14.78 -5.10
CA PHE A 56 -11.03 14.97 -3.66
C PHE A 56 -9.99 16.04 -3.33
N PHE A 57 -9.13 16.42 -4.29
CA PHE A 57 -8.21 17.54 -4.09
C PHE A 57 -8.91 18.88 -3.78
N ALA A 58 -10.14 19.05 -4.26
CA ALA A 58 -10.93 20.23 -3.94
C ALA A 58 -11.32 20.33 -2.45
N GLN A 59 -11.34 19.20 -1.74
CA GLN A 59 -11.69 19.09 -0.31
C GLN A 59 -10.48 18.71 0.55
N LYS A 60 -9.28 18.80 0.00
CA LYS A 60 -8.06 18.32 0.66
C LYS A 60 -7.87 18.91 2.06
N ASN A 61 -8.07 20.19 2.22
CA ASN A 61 -7.84 20.86 3.49
C ASN A 61 -8.87 20.45 4.55
N GLU A 62 -10.12 20.24 4.17
CA GLU A 62 -11.16 19.73 5.06
C GLU A 62 -10.85 18.30 5.49
N ILE A 63 -10.42 17.44 4.55
CA ILE A 63 -10.03 16.07 4.82
C ILE A 63 -8.84 16.03 5.80
N TYR A 64 -7.84 16.88 5.60
CA TYR A 64 -6.68 16.95 6.49
C TYR A 64 -7.04 17.48 7.89
N ALA A 65 -7.95 18.45 7.97
CA ALA A 65 -8.45 18.95 9.26
C ALA A 65 -9.19 17.84 10.02
N GLU A 66 -10.06 17.08 9.34
CA GLU A 66 -10.75 15.93 9.92
C GLU A 66 -9.77 14.87 10.45
N MET A 67 -8.75 14.52 9.66
CA MET A 67 -7.72 13.56 10.07
C MET A 67 -6.89 14.06 11.25
N TRP A 68 -6.62 15.35 11.33
CA TRP A 68 -5.99 15.95 12.50
C TRP A 68 -6.88 15.91 13.74
N GLU A 69 -8.14 16.31 13.62
CA GLU A 69 -9.07 16.36 14.73
C GLU A 69 -9.34 14.99 15.35
N HIS A 70 -9.48 13.96 14.51
CA HIS A 70 -9.81 12.61 14.97
C HIS A 70 -8.58 11.78 15.37
N TYR A 71 -7.47 11.94 14.64
CA TYR A 71 -6.34 11.01 14.73
C TYR A 71 -4.99 11.70 14.95
N GLN A 72 -4.93 13.02 14.98
CA GLN A 72 -3.69 13.80 15.10
C GLN A 72 -2.70 13.52 13.94
N VAL A 73 -3.22 13.26 12.74
CA VAL A 73 -2.37 13.08 11.54
C VAL A 73 -1.88 14.45 11.06
N ASP A 74 -0.58 14.68 11.13
CA ASP A 74 0.04 15.89 10.61
C ASP A 74 0.10 15.85 9.08
N SER A 75 -0.62 16.76 8.43
CA SER A 75 -0.57 16.96 6.97
C SER A 75 -0.04 18.35 6.59
N LEU A 76 0.41 19.16 7.54
CA LEU A 76 0.94 20.51 7.27
C LEU A 76 2.33 20.47 6.62
N HIS A 77 3.10 19.40 6.88
CA HIS A 77 4.43 19.18 6.33
C HIS A 77 4.40 18.26 5.11
N ALA A 78 3.25 18.22 4.42
CA ALA A 78 3.07 17.38 3.24
C ALA A 78 3.96 17.85 2.08
N TYR A 79 4.67 16.91 1.46
CA TYR A 79 5.45 17.16 0.26
C TYR A 79 5.55 15.91 -0.63
N GLY A 80 5.99 16.10 -1.86
CA GLY A 80 6.16 15.02 -2.83
C GLY A 80 4.85 14.36 -3.17
N ASP A 81 4.77 13.06 -2.98
CA ASP A 81 3.63 12.20 -3.31
C ASP A 81 2.59 12.06 -2.18
N TYR A 82 2.75 12.78 -1.06
CA TYR A 82 1.84 12.66 0.09
C TYR A 82 0.40 13.01 -0.27
N ASP A 83 0.18 14.14 -0.93
CA ASP A 83 -1.16 14.60 -1.30
C ASP A 83 -1.87 13.60 -2.23
N GLU A 84 -1.16 13.07 -3.23
CA GLU A 84 -1.70 12.08 -4.16
C GLU A 84 -2.09 10.79 -3.45
N ALA A 85 -1.20 10.25 -2.62
CA ALA A 85 -1.44 9.04 -1.86
C ALA A 85 -2.59 9.21 -0.86
N SER A 86 -2.65 10.35 -0.16
CA SER A 86 -3.70 10.65 0.81
C SER A 86 -5.08 10.79 0.17
N MET A 87 -5.19 11.50 -0.96
CA MET A 87 -6.46 11.63 -1.68
C MET A 87 -6.90 10.31 -2.28
N PHE A 88 -5.98 9.51 -2.81
CA PHE A 88 -6.27 8.14 -3.24
C PHE A 88 -6.79 7.27 -2.08
N ALA A 89 -6.14 7.32 -0.93
CA ALA A 89 -6.55 6.54 0.24
C ALA A 89 -7.93 6.96 0.74
N TYR A 90 -8.19 8.26 0.86
CA TYR A 90 -9.51 8.78 1.27
C TYR A 90 -10.59 8.35 0.28
N ALA A 91 -10.36 8.51 -1.03
CA ALA A 91 -11.27 8.06 -2.08
C ALA A 91 -11.53 6.54 -1.99
N THR A 92 -10.49 5.74 -1.67
CA THR A 92 -10.64 4.30 -1.45
C THR A 92 -11.55 4.01 -0.25
N GLY A 93 -11.40 4.71 0.86
CA GLY A 93 -12.30 4.62 2.01
C GLY A 93 -13.75 4.91 1.62
N LYS A 94 -14.00 5.96 0.85
CA LYS A 94 -15.34 6.30 0.32
C LYS A 94 -15.91 5.22 -0.58
N VAL A 95 -15.09 4.59 -1.41
CA VAL A 95 -15.51 3.46 -2.27
C VAL A 95 -15.90 2.25 -1.43
N VAL A 96 -15.12 1.92 -0.40
CA VAL A 96 -15.41 0.80 0.50
C VAL A 96 -16.69 1.06 1.29
N GLU A 97 -16.90 2.27 1.82
CA GLU A 97 -18.15 2.68 2.47
C GLU A 97 -19.34 2.51 1.53
N SER A 98 -19.27 3.07 0.31
CA SER A 98 -20.33 2.97 -0.70
C SER A 98 -20.68 1.52 -1.03
N PHE A 99 -19.64 0.69 -1.25
CA PHE A 99 -19.82 -0.73 -1.55
C PHE A 99 -20.48 -1.49 -0.40
N TYR A 100 -20.01 -1.25 0.82
CA TYR A 100 -20.55 -1.87 2.02
C TYR A 100 -22.02 -1.52 2.21
N ARG A 101 -22.36 -0.23 2.21
CA ARG A 101 -23.73 0.24 2.44
C ARG A 101 -24.72 -0.22 1.36
N TYR A 102 -24.25 -0.44 0.13
CA TYR A 102 -25.10 -0.88 -0.96
C TYR A 102 -25.29 -2.40 -1.03
N ASN A 103 -24.24 -3.19 -0.80
CA ASN A 103 -24.25 -4.63 -1.07
C ASN A 103 -24.33 -5.50 0.18
N LEU A 104 -23.98 -4.97 1.36
CA LEU A 104 -23.76 -5.75 2.56
C LEU A 104 -24.68 -5.27 3.70
N THR A 105 -24.70 -6.05 4.77
CA THR A 105 -25.49 -5.80 5.98
C THR A 105 -24.61 -5.95 7.21
N GLU A 106 -25.07 -5.53 8.37
CA GLU A 106 -24.37 -5.66 9.65
C GLU A 106 -24.02 -7.12 10.02
N THR A 107 -24.66 -8.11 9.37
CA THR A 107 -24.37 -9.53 9.59
C THR A 107 -23.19 -10.03 8.77
N ASP A 108 -22.78 -9.30 7.74
CA ASP A 108 -21.64 -9.64 6.91
C ASP A 108 -20.33 -9.32 7.62
N LYS A 109 -19.40 -10.29 7.63
CA LYS A 109 -18.07 -10.10 8.23
C LYS A 109 -17.13 -9.53 7.19
N VAL A 110 -16.76 -8.28 7.37
CA VAL A 110 -15.90 -7.54 6.43
C VAL A 110 -14.61 -7.13 7.10
N VAL A 111 -13.51 -7.32 6.40
CA VAL A 111 -12.18 -6.86 6.81
C VAL A 111 -11.61 -6.00 5.70
N PHE A 112 -11.20 -4.79 6.03
CA PHE A 112 -10.42 -3.93 5.16
C PHE A 112 -8.93 -4.01 5.53
N GLN A 113 -8.09 -4.42 4.60
CA GLN A 113 -6.65 -4.45 4.80
C GLN A 113 -5.96 -3.35 4.00
N ALA A 114 -5.31 -2.44 4.69
CA ALA A 114 -4.48 -1.39 4.14
C ALA A 114 -3.00 -1.80 4.15
N HIS A 115 -2.27 -1.44 3.10
CA HIS A 115 -0.84 -1.70 2.99
C HIS A 115 -0.06 -0.41 2.82
N GLU A 116 0.97 -0.21 3.66
CA GLU A 116 1.87 0.94 3.65
C GLU A 116 1.17 2.27 4.00
N TRP A 117 1.95 3.27 4.37
CA TRP A 117 1.45 4.60 4.75
C TRP A 117 0.50 5.21 3.70
N MET A 118 0.74 4.91 2.41
CA MET A 118 -0.05 5.42 1.29
C MET A 118 -1.53 5.03 1.32
N THR A 119 -1.90 4.03 2.10
CA THR A 119 -3.30 3.56 2.23
C THR A 119 -3.86 3.79 3.63
N GLY A 120 -3.06 4.31 4.55
CA GLY A 120 -3.42 4.49 5.95
C GLY A 120 -4.67 5.34 6.15
N MET A 121 -4.81 6.45 5.40
CA MET A 121 -5.95 7.33 5.53
C MET A 121 -7.29 6.64 5.22
N ALA A 122 -7.30 5.62 4.34
CA ALA A 122 -8.50 4.82 4.08
C ALA A 122 -8.92 4.03 5.33
N ALA A 123 -7.96 3.42 6.03
CA ALA A 123 -8.24 2.68 7.25
C ALA A 123 -8.75 3.60 8.35
N LEU A 124 -8.13 4.75 8.57
CA LEU A 124 -8.57 5.74 9.55
C LEU A 124 -9.96 6.29 9.23
N TYR A 125 -10.23 6.61 7.96
CA TYR A 125 -11.56 7.03 7.52
C TYR A 125 -12.63 5.98 7.87
N LEU A 126 -12.38 4.71 7.58
CA LEU A 126 -13.33 3.64 7.83
C LEU A 126 -13.60 3.39 9.32
N GLN A 127 -12.64 3.62 10.20
CA GLN A 127 -12.81 3.54 11.66
C GLN A 127 -13.94 4.47 12.15
N THR A 128 -14.10 5.62 11.54
CA THR A 128 -15.15 6.59 11.90
C THR A 128 -16.41 6.38 11.09
N ALA A 129 -16.29 6.18 9.76
CA ALA A 129 -17.43 6.17 8.86
C ALA A 129 -18.19 4.84 8.83
N VAL A 130 -17.51 3.71 9.01
CA VAL A 130 -18.09 2.35 8.96
C VAL A 130 -17.41 1.45 10.01
N PRO A 131 -17.66 1.68 11.31
CA PRO A 131 -17.02 0.94 12.39
C PRO A 131 -17.34 -0.56 12.42
N GLU A 132 -18.30 -1.02 11.61
CA GLU A 132 -18.63 -2.43 11.44
C GLU A 132 -17.57 -3.18 10.61
N ILE A 133 -16.75 -2.48 9.84
CA ILE A 133 -15.65 -3.06 9.08
C ILE A 133 -14.41 -3.14 9.97
N ALA A 134 -13.92 -4.36 10.19
CA ALA A 134 -12.64 -4.54 10.88
C ALA A 134 -11.48 -4.07 9.98
N THR A 135 -10.53 -3.36 10.56
CA THR A 135 -9.40 -2.78 9.83
C THR A 135 -8.08 -3.45 10.18
N ILE A 136 -7.31 -3.79 9.16
CA ILE A 136 -5.93 -4.27 9.28
C ILE A 136 -5.01 -3.29 8.57
N PHE A 137 -3.92 -2.93 9.21
CA PHE A 137 -2.84 -2.17 8.58
C PHE A 137 -1.56 -2.99 8.54
N THR A 138 -0.94 -3.09 7.37
CA THR A 138 0.32 -3.82 7.19
C THR A 138 1.41 -2.87 6.70
N THR A 139 2.47 -2.70 7.47
CA THR A 139 3.68 -2.03 7.00
C THR A 139 4.76 -3.05 6.63
N HIS A 140 5.41 -2.86 5.48
CA HIS A 140 6.47 -3.73 4.97
C HIS A 140 7.86 -3.23 5.33
N ALA A 141 8.00 -1.94 5.57
CA ALA A 141 9.13 -1.25 6.18
C ALA A 141 8.67 0.15 6.57
N THR A 142 9.11 0.65 7.70
CA THR A 142 8.68 1.98 8.16
C THR A 142 9.14 3.07 7.20
N SER A 143 8.29 4.05 6.91
CA SER A 143 8.62 5.18 6.03
C SER A 143 9.83 5.95 6.55
N ILE A 144 9.87 6.18 7.87
CA ILE A 144 10.99 6.87 8.52
C ILE A 144 12.26 6.02 8.56
N GLY A 145 12.17 4.70 8.76
CA GLY A 145 13.32 3.79 8.70
C GLY A 145 13.97 3.79 7.32
N ARG A 146 13.16 3.75 6.26
CA ARG A 146 13.64 3.89 4.87
C ARG A 146 14.36 5.23 4.66
N SER A 147 13.84 6.32 5.23
CA SER A 147 14.45 7.64 5.12
C SER A 147 15.76 7.73 5.89
N ILE A 148 15.84 7.19 7.10
CA ILE A 148 17.09 7.10 7.88
C ILE A 148 18.17 6.38 7.08
N ALA A 149 17.88 5.18 6.58
CA ALA A 149 18.82 4.40 5.79
C ALA A 149 19.18 5.08 4.46
N GLY A 150 18.20 5.66 3.77
CA GLY A 150 18.40 6.40 2.51
C GLY A 150 19.27 7.65 2.64
N ASN A 151 19.37 8.22 3.84
CA ASN A 151 20.25 9.33 4.17
C ASN A 151 21.61 8.86 4.74
N ASN A 152 21.99 7.62 4.50
CA ASN A 152 23.25 7.01 4.96
C ASN A 152 23.45 7.03 6.49
N LYS A 153 22.37 7.07 7.25
CA LYS A 153 22.42 6.90 8.70
C LYS A 153 22.31 5.40 9.03
N PRO A 154 23.12 4.88 9.94
CA PRO A 154 23.14 3.45 10.28
C PRO A 154 21.88 3.07 11.08
N LEU A 155 20.83 2.63 10.39
CA LEU A 155 19.51 2.37 10.97
C LEU A 155 19.59 1.32 12.08
N TYR A 156 20.10 0.13 11.78
CA TYR A 156 20.02 -1.00 12.72
C TYR A 156 21.06 -0.95 13.83
N ASP A 157 22.21 -0.29 13.61
CA ASP A 157 23.24 -0.14 14.64
C ASP A 157 22.78 0.75 15.79
N TYR A 158 21.88 1.69 15.50
CA TYR A 158 21.39 2.68 16.48
C TYR A 158 19.87 2.74 16.56
N LEU A 159 19.15 1.71 16.11
CA LEU A 159 17.68 1.70 16.05
C LEU A 159 17.04 2.10 17.39
N PHE A 160 17.53 1.54 18.49
CA PHE A 160 17.02 1.81 19.84
C PHE A 160 17.36 3.22 20.38
N ALA A 161 18.22 3.96 19.71
CA ALA A 161 18.60 5.33 20.09
C ALA A 161 17.84 6.39 19.24
N TYR A 162 17.22 6.00 18.15
CA TYR A 162 16.41 6.91 17.35
C TYR A 162 15.03 7.13 17.98
N ASN A 163 14.57 8.37 17.93
CA ASN A 163 13.18 8.72 18.15
C ASN A 163 12.52 9.00 16.80
N GLY A 164 11.45 8.28 16.45
CA GLY A 164 10.82 8.36 15.13
C GLY A 164 10.32 9.75 14.80
N ASP A 165 9.69 10.44 15.75
CA ASP A 165 9.14 11.79 15.55
C ASP A 165 10.25 12.83 15.33
N GLN A 166 11.35 12.74 16.08
CA GLN A 166 12.52 13.61 15.89
C GLN A 166 13.20 13.35 14.55
N MET A 167 13.35 12.08 14.17
CA MET A 167 13.92 11.73 12.88
C MET A 167 13.04 12.19 11.73
N ALA A 168 11.71 12.13 11.89
CA ALA A 168 10.76 12.65 10.91
C ALA A 168 10.95 14.16 10.69
N GLN A 169 11.11 14.93 11.76
CA GLN A 169 11.42 16.36 11.68
C GLN A 169 12.77 16.64 11.01
N GLU A 170 13.81 15.91 11.41
CA GLU A 170 15.15 16.08 10.83
C GLU A 170 15.20 15.79 9.32
N LEU A 171 14.42 14.81 8.87
CA LEU A 171 14.44 14.30 7.50
C LEU A 171 13.26 14.79 6.64
N ASN A 172 12.44 15.74 7.13
CA ASN A 172 11.23 16.25 6.51
C ASN A 172 10.25 15.13 6.12
N MET A 173 10.00 14.22 7.04
CA MET A 173 9.11 13.07 6.85
C MET A 173 7.86 13.14 7.74
N GLU A 174 7.58 14.28 8.39
CA GLU A 174 6.58 14.42 9.44
C GLU A 174 5.22 13.89 9.01
N SER A 175 4.70 14.30 7.86
CA SER A 175 3.36 13.89 7.41
C SER A 175 3.30 12.40 7.07
N LYS A 176 4.31 11.85 6.37
CA LYS A 176 4.36 10.41 6.04
C LYS A 176 4.53 9.54 7.27
N HIS A 177 5.39 9.98 8.18
CA HIS A 177 5.58 9.31 9.46
C HIS A 177 4.32 9.37 10.33
N SER A 178 3.70 10.54 10.42
CA SER A 178 2.49 10.75 11.20
C SER A 178 1.34 9.84 10.74
N ILE A 179 1.04 9.80 9.44
CA ILE A 179 -0.04 8.93 8.94
C ILE A 179 0.25 7.44 9.18
N GLU A 180 1.50 6.99 9.00
CA GLU A 180 1.90 5.60 9.26
C GLU A 180 1.75 5.27 10.74
N LYS A 181 2.29 6.11 11.63
CA LYS A 181 2.23 5.95 13.08
C LYS A 181 0.79 5.91 13.58
N GLN A 182 -0.01 6.90 13.20
CA GLN A 182 -1.40 6.98 13.66
C GLN A 182 -2.23 5.81 13.12
N THR A 183 -2.04 5.42 11.86
CA THR A 183 -2.73 4.24 11.33
C THR A 183 -2.40 2.99 12.14
N ALA A 184 -1.11 2.74 12.43
CA ALA A 184 -0.68 1.61 13.25
C ALA A 184 -1.32 1.59 14.64
N HIS A 185 -1.57 2.76 15.24
CA HIS A 185 -2.15 2.89 16.58
C HIS A 185 -3.67 2.72 16.62
N TYR A 186 -4.39 3.11 15.56
CA TYR A 186 -5.86 3.18 15.58
C TYR A 186 -6.57 2.01 14.92
N VAL A 187 -5.92 1.25 14.03
CA VAL A 187 -6.56 0.07 13.41
C VAL A 187 -6.80 -1.06 14.41
N ASP A 188 -7.74 -1.96 14.08
CA ASP A 188 -8.07 -3.11 14.92
C ASP A 188 -6.92 -4.12 15.01
N CYS A 189 -6.12 -4.22 13.96
CA CYS A 189 -4.94 -5.09 13.95
C CYS A 189 -3.82 -4.46 13.12
N PHE A 190 -2.68 -4.22 13.75
CA PHE A 190 -1.47 -3.79 13.09
C PHE A 190 -0.55 -4.97 12.80
N THR A 191 -0.11 -5.12 11.57
CA THR A 191 0.73 -6.24 11.14
C THR A 191 1.99 -5.76 10.41
N THR A 192 3.02 -6.60 10.43
CA THR A 192 4.23 -6.41 9.65
C THR A 192 4.77 -7.74 9.12
N VAL A 193 5.80 -7.70 8.29
CA VAL A 193 6.25 -8.85 7.49
C VAL A 193 7.46 -9.58 8.05
N SER A 194 8.10 -9.05 9.09
CA SER A 194 9.29 -9.67 9.70
C SER A 194 9.54 -9.13 11.11
N GLU A 195 10.29 -9.89 11.92
CA GLU A 195 10.73 -9.43 13.24
C GLU A 195 11.67 -8.20 13.15
N ILE A 196 12.42 -8.08 12.06
CA ILE A 196 13.27 -6.90 11.83
C ILE A 196 12.39 -5.66 11.69
N THR A 197 11.36 -5.74 10.83
CA THR A 197 10.42 -4.63 10.66
C THR A 197 9.58 -4.39 11.92
N ASN A 198 9.26 -5.43 12.68
CA ASN A 198 8.56 -5.30 13.94
C ASN A 198 9.39 -4.49 14.96
N ASN A 199 10.71 -4.71 15.01
CA ASN A 199 11.59 -3.89 15.84
C ASN A 199 11.65 -2.42 15.36
N GLU A 200 11.66 -2.18 14.03
CA GLU A 200 11.52 -0.81 13.52
C GLU A 200 10.21 -0.16 13.98
N CYS A 201 9.09 -0.87 13.85
CA CYS A 201 7.78 -0.37 14.27
C CYS A 201 7.77 -0.01 15.76
N LYS A 202 8.31 -0.90 16.59
CA LYS A 202 8.39 -0.68 18.04
C LYS A 202 9.17 0.58 18.40
N GLU A 203 10.35 0.78 17.80
CA GLU A 203 11.26 1.88 18.17
C GLU A 203 10.91 3.20 17.43
N LEU A 204 10.38 3.13 16.20
CA LEU A 204 10.14 4.32 15.39
C LEU A 204 8.67 4.77 15.34
N LEU A 205 7.72 3.85 15.50
CA LEU A 205 6.28 4.16 15.54
C LEU A 205 5.70 4.09 16.96
N ASP A 206 6.50 3.76 17.97
CA ASP A 206 6.07 3.50 19.35
C ASP A 206 4.97 2.42 19.45
N LYS A 207 4.90 1.52 18.48
CA LYS A 207 3.89 0.47 18.39
C LYS A 207 4.48 -0.79 17.75
N PRO A 208 4.70 -1.87 18.51
CA PRO A 208 5.00 -3.16 17.90
C PRO A 208 3.78 -3.68 17.15
N ALA A 209 4.00 -4.47 16.11
CA ALA A 209 2.93 -5.14 15.41
C ALA A 209 2.19 -6.13 16.34
N ASP A 210 0.87 -6.20 16.19
CA ASP A 210 0.06 -7.19 16.92
C ASP A 210 0.34 -8.60 16.40
N VAL A 211 0.66 -8.72 15.08
CA VAL A 211 1.01 -9.99 14.44
C VAL A 211 2.09 -9.77 13.38
N VAL A 212 3.10 -10.63 13.37
CA VAL A 212 4.10 -10.70 12.29
C VAL A 212 3.65 -11.75 11.26
N LEU A 213 3.36 -11.31 10.04
CA LEU A 213 2.91 -12.14 8.93
C LEU A 213 3.94 -12.08 7.80
N MET A 214 4.74 -13.11 7.66
CA MET A 214 5.73 -13.17 6.58
C MET A 214 5.06 -13.17 5.21
N ASN A 215 5.72 -12.53 4.24
CA ASN A 215 5.26 -12.53 2.85
C ASN A 215 5.06 -13.96 2.34
N GLY A 216 3.97 -14.16 1.60
CA GLY A 216 3.67 -15.44 0.98
C GLY A 216 4.66 -15.78 -0.13
N PHE A 217 4.78 -17.05 -0.40
CA PHE A 217 5.60 -17.62 -1.47
C PHE A 217 4.81 -18.70 -2.20
N GLU A 218 4.77 -18.60 -3.53
CA GLU A 218 4.14 -19.63 -4.35
C GLU A 218 5.14 -20.72 -4.71
N ASP A 219 4.81 -21.96 -4.37
CA ASP A 219 5.67 -23.13 -4.60
C ASP A 219 6.03 -23.35 -6.09
N ASP A 220 5.17 -22.91 -6.98
CA ASP A 220 5.37 -23.06 -8.44
C ASP A 220 6.35 -22.04 -9.03
N PHE A 221 6.70 -21.01 -8.28
CA PHE A 221 7.69 -20.02 -8.71
C PHE A 221 9.07 -20.64 -8.92
N VAL A 222 9.43 -21.64 -8.12
CA VAL A 222 10.69 -22.36 -8.30
C VAL A 222 10.44 -23.69 -9.05
N PRO A 223 11.08 -23.88 -10.20
CA PRO A 223 10.96 -25.14 -10.95
C PRO A 223 11.46 -26.32 -10.11
N LYS A 224 10.71 -27.43 -10.11
CA LYS A 224 11.03 -28.63 -9.33
C LYS A 224 11.53 -29.77 -10.23
N GLY A 225 12.25 -30.72 -9.62
CA GLY A 225 12.66 -31.98 -10.24
C GLY A 225 13.62 -31.82 -11.42
N SER A 226 13.48 -32.67 -12.44
CA SER A 226 14.38 -32.75 -13.61
C SER A 226 14.42 -31.48 -14.46
N THR A 227 13.43 -30.61 -14.36
CA THR A 227 13.36 -29.35 -15.11
C THR A 227 14.13 -28.19 -14.46
N PHE A 228 14.52 -28.33 -13.20
CA PHE A 228 15.15 -27.25 -12.41
C PHE A 228 16.41 -26.71 -13.09
N THR A 229 17.38 -27.59 -13.40
CA THR A 229 18.66 -27.20 -13.95
C THR A 229 18.51 -26.47 -15.30
N GLY A 230 17.66 -27.00 -16.18
CA GLY A 230 17.43 -26.40 -17.49
C GLY A 230 16.73 -25.03 -17.42
N LYS A 231 15.73 -24.89 -16.54
CA LYS A 231 15.03 -23.61 -16.34
C LYS A 231 15.92 -22.58 -15.66
N ARG A 232 16.69 -22.99 -14.64
CA ARG A 232 17.69 -22.13 -13.97
C ARG A 232 18.72 -21.59 -14.96
N LYS A 233 19.27 -22.45 -15.83
CA LYS A 233 20.24 -22.03 -16.86
C LYS A 233 19.64 -20.99 -17.80
N ARG A 234 18.41 -21.20 -18.29
CA ARG A 234 17.72 -20.24 -19.16
C ARG A 234 17.44 -18.90 -18.44
N ALA A 235 16.96 -18.95 -17.19
CA ALA A 235 16.72 -17.74 -16.41
C ALA A 235 18.00 -16.94 -16.21
N ARG A 236 19.12 -17.62 -15.88
CA ARG A 236 20.44 -17.00 -15.75
C ARG A 236 20.90 -16.34 -17.05
N SER A 237 20.82 -17.04 -18.18
CA SER A 237 21.19 -16.47 -19.48
C SER A 237 20.33 -15.26 -19.84
N THR A 238 19.04 -15.29 -19.52
CA THR A 238 18.15 -14.13 -19.73
C THR A 238 18.56 -12.95 -18.83
N MET A 239 18.85 -13.20 -17.56
CA MET A 239 19.25 -12.18 -16.61
C MET A 239 20.59 -11.53 -17.02
N LEU A 240 21.60 -12.32 -17.41
CA LEU A 240 22.87 -11.82 -17.91
C LEU A 240 22.70 -10.94 -19.15
N ARG A 241 21.88 -11.38 -20.10
CA ARG A 241 21.59 -10.59 -21.30
C ARG A 241 20.95 -9.23 -20.95
N VAL A 242 20.02 -9.21 -20.02
CA VAL A 242 19.36 -7.97 -19.57
C VAL A 242 20.38 -7.08 -18.83
N ALA A 243 21.15 -7.65 -17.91
CA ALA A 243 22.18 -6.92 -17.17
C ALA A 243 23.22 -6.30 -18.11
N ASN A 244 23.73 -7.06 -19.08
CA ASN A 244 24.67 -6.59 -20.08
C ASN A 244 24.11 -5.43 -20.90
N SER A 245 22.83 -5.53 -21.29
CA SER A 245 22.14 -4.47 -22.02
C SER A 245 21.95 -3.18 -21.22
N LEU A 246 21.61 -3.31 -19.93
CA LEU A 246 21.33 -2.16 -19.06
C LEU A 246 22.61 -1.48 -18.55
N LEU A 247 23.62 -2.25 -18.23
CA LEU A 247 24.85 -1.74 -17.59
C LEU A 247 25.96 -1.43 -18.60
N GLY A 248 25.79 -1.83 -19.86
CA GLY A 248 26.83 -1.64 -20.89
C GLY A 248 28.12 -2.41 -20.61
N GLN A 249 28.04 -3.50 -19.84
CA GLN A 249 29.16 -4.39 -19.47
C GLN A 249 28.85 -5.82 -19.94
N GLU A 250 29.89 -6.57 -20.26
CA GLU A 250 29.74 -8.00 -20.56
C GLU A 250 30.02 -8.81 -19.28
N PHE A 251 28.97 -9.42 -18.75
CA PHE A 251 29.06 -10.44 -17.68
C PHE A 251 29.00 -11.82 -18.34
N ASP A 252 29.90 -12.69 -17.94
CA ASP A 252 29.95 -14.07 -18.42
C ASP A 252 29.07 -15.04 -17.60
N GLU A 253 29.02 -16.31 -18.03
CA GLU A 253 28.23 -17.33 -17.34
C GLU A 253 28.77 -17.67 -15.94
N ASP A 254 30.03 -17.36 -15.63
CA ASP A 254 30.66 -17.65 -14.35
C ASP A 254 30.58 -16.46 -13.38
N THR A 255 30.10 -15.29 -13.83
CA THR A 255 29.91 -14.12 -12.98
C THR A 255 28.94 -14.43 -11.85
N LEU A 256 29.39 -14.24 -10.59
CA LEU A 256 28.50 -14.35 -9.43
C LEU A 256 27.55 -13.15 -9.42
N ILE A 257 26.26 -13.46 -9.40
CA ILE A 257 25.19 -12.46 -9.27
C ILE A 257 24.53 -12.67 -7.92
N ILE A 258 24.54 -11.64 -7.12
CA ILE A 258 23.97 -11.61 -5.76
C ILE A 258 22.76 -10.67 -5.78
#